data_d4389d35ce3f2ad19759112b3ff3b4ba
#
_entry.id   d4389d35ce3f2ad19759112b3ff3b4ba
#
_cell.length_a   1.000
_cell.length_b   1.000
_cell.length_c   1.000
_cell.angle_alpha   90.00
_cell.angle_beta   90.00
_cell.angle_gamma   90.00
#
_symmetry.space_group_name_H-M   'P 1'
#
loop_
_entity.id
_entity.type
_entity.pdbx_description
1 polymer ?
#
loop_
_entity_poly.entity_id
_entity_poly.type
_entity_poly.pdbx_seq_one_letter_code
_entity_poly.pdbx_strand_id
1 'polypeptide(L)'
;VYNGCYGFTYTFTKDSYAYTAFRDDNGAAKDGVCPDCGQTHAHTPYEAGGTNSMGVSVSATETIGCSDALYEVDPYTDAGIEEAEITTVLLSESATAKEAVELLLSIYDSVGAAGGSGIFIADDKEVWYVENASGTQYVAVKLTSTMAFAQPNMSVIGLIDLDDTENVMASANLIAVAEQAGSYVGDKEANTIDYAASYNADQGVGSRMVNALKYFNAATAKEEPDYADFTISNVAADGSIVPMYTNITLDHAWSVADVVGYYHIAGIGSTRNLETHIFQVAKEDSITDTVEWVAMDDAALSVFVPYYPMLTTDTYAGYQLSTAAADFVEAQPESGVYYATTKN
;
A
#
# COMPACT_ATOMS: atom_id res chain seq x y z
N VAL A 1 -19.68 14.13 6.65
CA VAL A 1 -19.42 12.82 7.24
C VAL A 1 -19.22 11.83 6.11
N TYR A 2 -18.13 11.13 6.12
CA TYR A 2 -17.83 10.01 5.25
C TYR A 2 -18.37 8.72 5.89
N ASN A 3 -18.95 7.83 5.12
CA ASN A 3 -19.43 6.53 5.58
C ASN A 3 -18.77 5.45 4.71
N GLY A 4 -17.92 4.67 5.30
CA GLY A 4 -17.28 3.52 4.68
C GLY A 4 -18.22 2.31 4.55
N CYS A 5 -17.73 1.25 3.91
CA CYS A 5 -18.54 0.07 3.59
C CYS A 5 -18.92 -0.76 4.80
N TYR A 6 -18.00 -0.95 5.75
CA TYR A 6 -18.17 -1.94 6.83
C TYR A 6 -18.50 -1.32 8.20
N GLY A 7 -18.85 -0.05 8.24
CA GLY A 7 -19.24 0.63 9.47
C GLY A 7 -18.29 1.73 9.90
N PHE A 8 -17.16 1.88 9.23
CA PHE A 8 -16.27 3.01 9.40
C PHE A 8 -16.99 4.32 9.08
N THR A 9 -16.83 5.32 9.92
CA THR A 9 -17.33 6.67 9.69
C THR A 9 -16.28 7.68 10.06
N TYR A 10 -16.13 8.71 9.22
CA TYR A 10 -15.20 9.79 9.46
C TYR A 10 -15.87 11.15 9.26
N THR A 11 -15.64 12.07 10.18
CA THR A 11 -16.14 13.45 10.06
C THR A 11 -14.99 14.35 9.67
N PHE A 12 -14.99 14.83 8.43
CA PHE A 12 -13.99 15.78 7.97
C PHE A 12 -13.96 17.02 8.83
N THR A 13 -12.77 17.47 9.20
CA THR A 13 -12.53 18.59 10.11
C THR A 13 -12.41 19.92 9.37
N LYS A 14 -12.20 19.88 8.05
CA LYS A 14 -12.04 21.03 7.16
C LYS A 14 -12.64 20.73 5.78
N ASP A 15 -12.67 21.75 4.90
CA ASP A 15 -13.00 21.55 3.49
C ASP A 15 -11.95 20.64 2.84
N SER A 16 -12.41 19.64 2.08
CA SER A 16 -11.54 18.67 1.43
C SER A 16 -10.68 19.33 0.36
N TYR A 17 -9.41 18.90 0.30
CA TYR A 17 -8.56 19.20 -0.84
C TYR A 17 -9.11 18.51 -2.09
N ALA A 18 -8.98 19.16 -3.25
CA ALA A 18 -9.23 18.49 -4.52
C ALA A 18 -8.14 17.44 -4.76
N TYR A 19 -8.50 16.29 -5.33
CA TYR A 19 -7.55 15.23 -5.66
C TYR A 19 -7.97 14.47 -6.91
N THR A 20 -7.02 13.79 -7.54
CA THR A 20 -7.24 12.73 -8.54
C THR A 20 -6.99 11.38 -7.87
N ALA A 21 -7.77 10.38 -8.25
CA ALA A 21 -7.59 9.02 -7.71
C ALA A 21 -7.89 7.98 -8.79
N PHE A 22 -7.29 6.81 -8.60
CA PHE A 22 -7.63 5.58 -9.32
C PHE A 22 -8.59 4.80 -8.43
N ARG A 23 -9.66 4.32 -9.01
CA ARG A 23 -10.65 3.57 -8.25
C ARG A 23 -10.99 2.27 -8.96
N ASP A 24 -11.28 1.28 -8.16
CA ASP A 24 -11.85 0.05 -8.63
C ASP A 24 -13.27 0.27 -9.15
N ASP A 25 -13.61 -0.43 -10.24
CA ASP A 25 -15.00 -0.56 -10.64
C ASP A 25 -15.65 -1.65 -9.78
N ASN A 26 -16.07 -1.28 -8.58
CA ASN A 26 -16.85 -2.17 -7.72
C ASN A 26 -18.30 -2.33 -8.17
N GLY A 27 -18.57 -1.98 -9.42
CA GLY A 27 -19.86 -2.05 -10.05
C GLY A 27 -20.85 -1.02 -9.49
N ALA A 28 -21.63 -0.39 -10.35
CA ALA A 28 -22.78 0.37 -9.88
C ALA A 28 -23.67 -0.60 -9.08
N ALA A 29 -23.96 -0.23 -7.83
CA ALA A 29 -24.82 -1.03 -6.97
C ALA A 29 -26.08 -1.47 -7.75
N LYS A 30 -26.13 -2.73 -8.16
CA LYS A 30 -27.33 -3.29 -8.77
C LYS A 30 -28.43 -3.18 -7.71
N ASP A 31 -29.47 -2.43 -8.01
CA ASP A 31 -30.60 -2.23 -7.10
C ASP A 31 -30.29 -1.46 -5.78
N GLY A 32 -29.18 -0.69 -5.75
CA GLY A 32 -28.76 0.06 -4.56
C GLY A 32 -28.15 -0.80 -3.45
N VAL A 33 -27.78 -2.04 -3.75
CA VAL A 33 -27.08 -2.93 -2.82
C VAL A 33 -25.58 -2.93 -3.14
N CYS A 34 -24.77 -2.61 -2.15
CA CYS A 34 -23.32 -2.69 -2.26
C CYS A 34 -22.88 -4.14 -2.55
N PRO A 35 -22.13 -4.41 -3.62
CA PRO A 35 -21.69 -5.76 -3.94
C PRO A 35 -20.75 -6.35 -2.88
N ASP A 36 -19.98 -5.51 -2.19
CA ASP A 36 -18.98 -5.99 -1.24
C ASP A 36 -19.58 -6.29 0.14
N CYS A 37 -20.38 -5.39 0.68
CA CYS A 37 -20.96 -5.57 2.02
C CYS A 37 -22.43 -6.04 2.00
N GLY A 38 -23.10 -6.07 0.85
CA GLY A 38 -24.51 -6.50 0.72
C GLY A 38 -25.55 -5.55 1.33
N GLN A 39 -25.15 -4.35 1.75
CA GLN A 39 -26.04 -3.37 2.39
C GLN A 39 -26.55 -2.34 1.38
N THR A 40 -27.69 -1.73 1.68
CA THR A 40 -28.25 -0.65 0.87
C THR A 40 -27.70 0.69 1.37
N HIS A 41 -26.63 1.16 0.79
CA HIS A 41 -26.06 2.49 1.03
C HIS A 41 -25.43 3.05 -0.24
N ALA A 42 -25.24 4.39 -0.27
CA ALA A 42 -24.46 4.98 -1.33
C ALA A 42 -23.00 4.54 -1.13
N HIS A 43 -22.48 3.79 -2.08
CA HIS A 43 -21.10 3.33 -2.06
C HIS A 43 -20.17 4.51 -2.26
N THR A 44 -19.21 4.68 -1.35
CA THR A 44 -18.07 5.53 -1.61
C THR A 44 -17.15 4.81 -2.60
N PRO A 45 -16.53 5.52 -3.54
CA PRO A 45 -15.58 4.90 -4.45
C PRO A 45 -14.46 4.22 -3.65
N TYR A 46 -14.10 3.02 -4.07
CA TYR A 46 -12.90 2.35 -3.58
C TYR A 46 -11.70 2.93 -4.32
N GLU A 47 -10.91 3.76 -3.66
CA GLU A 47 -9.80 4.50 -4.27
C GLU A 47 -8.48 3.85 -3.86
N ALA A 48 -7.84 3.11 -4.77
CA ALA A 48 -6.58 2.41 -4.53
C ALA A 48 -5.38 3.36 -4.32
N GLY A 49 -5.39 4.49 -5.01
CA GLY A 49 -4.34 5.50 -4.88
C GLY A 49 -4.71 6.82 -5.55
N GLY A 50 -3.93 7.87 -5.27
CA GLY A 50 -4.14 9.18 -5.87
C GLY A 50 -3.23 10.26 -5.32
N THR A 51 -3.40 11.47 -5.84
CA THR A 51 -2.63 12.65 -5.42
C THR A 51 -3.55 13.87 -5.24
N ASN A 52 -3.40 14.59 -4.13
CA ASN A 52 -4.20 15.78 -3.86
C ASN A 52 -3.55 17.09 -4.32
N SER A 53 -4.30 18.18 -4.23
CA SER A 53 -3.88 19.53 -4.67
C SER A 53 -2.75 20.13 -3.83
N MET A 54 -2.35 19.47 -2.74
CA MET A 54 -1.19 19.82 -1.93
C MET A 54 0.06 19.04 -2.31
N GLY A 55 -0.04 18.09 -3.25
CA GLY A 55 1.06 17.24 -3.71
C GLY A 55 1.25 15.97 -2.88
N VAL A 56 0.32 15.66 -1.98
CA VAL A 56 0.37 14.41 -1.21
C VAL A 56 -0.16 13.28 -2.08
N SER A 57 0.65 12.24 -2.25
CA SER A 57 0.29 10.99 -2.95
C SER A 57 0.12 9.87 -1.93
N VAL A 58 -0.94 9.08 -2.10
CA VAL A 58 -1.28 7.93 -1.24
C VAL A 58 -1.56 6.71 -2.09
N SER A 59 -1.02 5.56 -1.71
CA SER A 59 -1.35 4.25 -2.26
C SER A 59 -1.59 3.30 -1.09
N ALA A 60 -2.75 2.69 -1.02
CA ALA A 60 -3.13 1.74 0.02
C ALA A 60 -3.42 0.38 -0.59
N THR A 61 -3.06 -0.70 0.11
CA THR A 61 -3.35 -2.07 -0.30
C THR A 61 -3.65 -2.94 0.91
N GLU A 62 -4.75 -3.70 0.89
CA GLU A 62 -5.04 -4.74 1.88
C GLU A 62 -4.23 -5.99 1.52
N THR A 63 -3.07 -6.14 2.14
CA THR A 63 -2.09 -7.15 1.74
C THR A 63 -1.40 -7.82 2.92
N ILE A 64 -1.69 -7.40 4.13
CA ILE A 64 -1.00 -7.83 5.34
C ILE A 64 -1.99 -8.56 6.25
N GLY A 65 -1.54 -9.63 6.86
CA GLY A 65 -2.30 -10.33 7.89
C GLY A 65 -1.44 -10.62 9.11
N CYS A 66 -2.06 -10.80 10.26
CA CYS A 66 -1.38 -11.24 11.47
C CYS A 66 -1.57 -12.74 11.71
N SER A 67 -0.75 -13.30 12.60
CA SER A 67 -0.91 -14.67 13.07
C SER A 67 -2.20 -14.83 13.89
N ASP A 68 -2.73 -16.04 13.96
CA ASP A 68 -3.91 -16.35 14.78
C ASP A 68 -3.74 -15.92 16.24
N ALA A 69 -2.54 -16.09 16.80
CA ALA A 69 -2.23 -15.71 18.18
C ALA A 69 -2.31 -14.19 18.39
N LEU A 70 -1.89 -13.41 17.42
CA LEU A 70 -2.03 -11.95 17.45
C LEU A 70 -3.47 -11.51 17.25
N TYR A 71 -4.19 -12.16 16.34
CA TYR A 71 -5.59 -11.87 16.11
C TYR A 71 -6.46 -12.12 17.37
N GLU A 72 -6.12 -13.12 18.19
CA GLU A 72 -6.78 -13.35 19.48
C GLU A 72 -6.53 -12.24 20.50
N VAL A 73 -5.37 -11.58 20.43
CA VAL A 73 -4.97 -10.50 21.36
C VAL A 73 -5.44 -9.13 20.90
N ASP A 74 -5.34 -8.85 19.61
CA ASP A 74 -5.65 -7.55 18.98
C ASP A 74 -6.42 -7.77 17.65
N PRO A 75 -7.70 -8.19 17.72
CA PRO A 75 -8.51 -8.47 16.55
C PRO A 75 -8.83 -7.22 15.75
N TYR A 76 -9.03 -7.37 14.43
CA TYR A 76 -9.62 -6.32 13.61
C TYR A 76 -11.00 -5.92 14.12
N THR A 77 -11.41 -4.69 13.83
CA THR A 77 -12.68 -4.11 14.26
C THR A 77 -13.59 -3.84 13.07
N ASP A 78 -14.87 -4.23 13.16
CA ASP A 78 -15.84 -4.02 12.08
C ASP A 78 -16.06 -2.53 11.71
N ALA A 79 -15.72 -1.62 12.61
CA ALA A 79 -15.83 -0.18 12.39
C ALA A 79 -14.47 0.49 12.17
N GLY A 80 -13.42 -0.31 12.02
CA GLY A 80 -12.06 0.16 11.72
C GLY A 80 -11.95 0.70 10.29
N ILE A 81 -10.90 1.48 10.06
CA ILE A 81 -10.55 1.91 8.69
C ILE A 81 -9.86 0.78 7.95
N GLU A 82 -10.11 0.69 6.65
CA GLU A 82 -9.43 -0.27 5.76
C GLU A 82 -8.99 0.39 4.45
N GLU A 83 -8.41 -0.41 3.55
CA GLU A 83 -7.91 0.04 2.25
C GLU A 83 -8.88 0.93 1.49
N ALA A 84 -10.17 0.53 1.45
CA ALA A 84 -11.22 1.22 0.71
C ALA A 84 -11.43 2.69 1.13
N GLU A 85 -11.10 3.04 2.36
CA GLU A 85 -11.33 4.38 2.93
C GLU A 85 -10.06 5.21 3.10
N ILE A 86 -8.91 4.55 3.27
CA ILE A 86 -7.64 5.20 3.62
C ILE A 86 -7.30 6.30 2.62
N THR A 87 -7.27 5.99 1.33
CA THR A 87 -6.90 6.94 0.28
C THR A 87 -7.81 8.17 0.29
N THR A 88 -9.12 7.98 0.31
CA THR A 88 -10.11 9.06 0.32
C THR A 88 -9.93 9.99 1.53
N VAL A 89 -9.78 9.43 2.72
CA VAL A 89 -9.67 10.23 3.96
C VAL A 89 -8.37 11.02 3.98
N LEU A 90 -7.25 10.38 3.66
CA LEU A 90 -5.94 11.03 3.72
C LEU A 90 -5.78 12.12 2.66
N LEU A 91 -6.18 11.86 1.41
CA LEU A 91 -6.10 12.87 0.34
C LEU A 91 -7.01 14.07 0.61
N SER A 92 -8.14 13.85 1.25
CA SER A 92 -9.09 14.92 1.57
C SER A 92 -8.57 15.90 2.62
N GLU A 93 -7.80 15.46 3.61
CA GLU A 93 -7.47 16.29 4.78
C GLU A 93 -5.99 16.59 4.98
N SER A 94 -5.06 15.95 4.25
CA SER A 94 -3.65 16.10 4.53
C SER A 94 -2.97 17.07 3.57
N ALA A 95 -2.21 18.02 4.11
CA ALA A 95 -1.43 18.97 3.33
C ALA A 95 0.04 18.52 3.13
N THR A 96 0.50 17.55 3.92
CA THR A 96 1.84 16.96 3.81
C THR A 96 1.78 15.44 4.03
N ALA A 97 2.80 14.72 3.58
CA ALA A 97 2.91 13.29 3.83
C ALA A 97 2.88 12.97 5.33
N LYS A 98 3.58 13.77 6.14
CA LYS A 98 3.59 13.60 7.58
C LYS A 98 2.21 13.78 8.22
N GLU A 99 1.46 14.82 7.82
CA GLU A 99 0.07 15.00 8.29
C GLU A 99 -0.81 13.80 7.93
N ALA A 100 -0.63 13.22 6.73
CA ALA A 100 -1.38 12.05 6.31
C ALA A 100 -1.05 10.82 7.17
N VAL A 101 0.23 10.60 7.48
CA VAL A 101 0.65 9.54 8.40
C VAL A 101 0.03 9.78 9.78
N GLU A 102 0.22 10.95 10.38
CA GLU A 102 -0.30 11.27 11.72
C GLU A 102 -1.82 11.12 11.79
N LEU A 103 -2.54 11.51 10.74
CA LEU A 103 -3.99 11.33 10.63
C LEU A 103 -4.36 9.84 10.63
N LEU A 104 -3.72 9.02 9.78
CA LEU A 104 -3.98 7.59 9.72
C LEU A 104 -3.74 6.91 11.07
N LEU A 105 -2.59 7.20 11.70
CA LEU A 105 -2.25 6.62 13.00
C LEU A 105 -3.26 7.03 14.08
N SER A 106 -3.74 8.28 14.07
CA SER A 106 -4.77 8.74 15.01
C SER A 106 -6.12 8.03 14.81
N ILE A 107 -6.43 7.63 13.58
CA ILE A 107 -7.63 6.84 13.26
C ILE A 107 -7.46 5.41 13.80
N TYR A 108 -6.31 4.77 13.59
CA TYR A 108 -6.01 3.46 14.17
C TYR A 108 -6.10 3.47 15.69
N ASP A 109 -5.59 4.52 16.36
CA ASP A 109 -5.70 4.67 17.82
C ASP A 109 -7.15 4.85 18.29
N SER A 110 -8.00 5.45 17.46
CA SER A 110 -9.38 5.78 17.84
C SER A 110 -10.37 4.66 17.58
N VAL A 111 -10.32 4.03 16.41
CA VAL A 111 -11.33 3.06 15.94
C VAL A 111 -10.72 1.74 15.49
N GLY A 112 -9.40 1.67 15.34
CA GLY A 112 -8.69 0.49 14.85
C GLY A 112 -8.77 0.33 13.33
N ALA A 113 -8.32 -0.83 12.87
CA ALA A 113 -8.36 -1.26 11.48
C ALA A 113 -9.33 -2.43 11.29
N ALA A 114 -9.99 -2.49 10.13
CA ALA A 114 -10.85 -3.62 9.74
C ALA A 114 -10.07 -4.70 8.98
N GLY A 115 -8.91 -4.36 8.41
CA GLY A 115 -8.01 -5.27 7.71
C GLY A 115 -6.55 -4.83 7.84
N GLY A 116 -5.62 -5.68 7.43
CA GLY A 116 -4.20 -5.39 7.46
C GLY A 116 -3.72 -4.79 6.14
N SER A 117 -3.11 -3.61 6.19
CA SER A 117 -2.76 -2.83 5.01
C SER A 117 -1.31 -2.38 5.01
N GLY A 118 -0.74 -2.28 3.79
CA GLY A 118 0.50 -1.59 3.51
C GLY A 118 0.21 -0.29 2.76
N ILE A 119 0.69 0.85 3.27
CA ILE A 119 0.35 2.16 2.74
C ILE A 119 1.61 2.96 2.44
N PHE A 120 1.75 3.43 1.20
CA PHE A 120 2.74 4.43 0.82
C PHE A 120 2.14 5.82 0.84
N ILE A 121 2.84 6.75 1.48
CA ILE A 121 2.44 8.15 1.59
C ILE A 121 3.65 9.02 1.25
N ALA A 122 3.51 9.91 0.28
CA ALA A 122 4.63 10.72 -0.19
C ALA A 122 4.19 12.16 -0.49
N ASP A 123 5.14 13.09 -0.35
CA ASP A 123 5.07 14.43 -0.89
C ASP A 123 6.42 14.82 -1.51
N ASP A 124 6.62 16.09 -1.85
CA ASP A 124 7.86 16.61 -2.45
C ASP A 124 9.08 16.59 -1.51
N LYS A 125 8.90 16.24 -0.23
CA LYS A 125 9.94 16.30 0.82
C LYS A 125 10.25 14.94 1.43
N GLU A 126 9.25 14.10 1.62
CA GLU A 126 9.41 12.84 2.34
C GLU A 126 8.49 11.73 1.85
N VAL A 127 8.91 10.51 2.08
CA VAL A 127 8.16 9.29 1.79
C VAL A 127 8.06 8.48 3.06
N TRP A 128 6.86 8.05 3.38
CA TRP A 128 6.56 7.15 4.49
C TRP A 128 5.95 5.86 3.98
N TYR A 129 6.26 4.77 4.68
CA TYR A 129 5.59 3.50 4.50
C TYR A 129 5.00 3.05 5.84
N VAL A 130 3.72 2.68 5.81
CA VAL A 130 2.95 2.30 6.99
C VAL A 130 2.47 0.87 6.85
N GLU A 131 2.58 0.08 7.90
CA GLU A 131 1.96 -1.23 8.03
C GLU A 131 1.10 -1.30 9.28
N ASN A 132 -0.11 -1.85 9.15
CA ASN A 132 -0.89 -2.33 10.27
C ASN A 132 -1.23 -3.80 10.04
N ALA A 133 -0.74 -4.70 10.89
CA ALA A 133 -0.98 -6.14 10.74
C ALA A 133 -2.11 -6.65 11.64
N SER A 134 -2.54 -5.89 12.66
CA SER A 134 -3.63 -6.25 13.57
C SER A 134 -4.55 -5.06 13.84
N GLY A 135 -5.52 -5.23 14.71
CA GLY A 135 -6.61 -4.27 14.89
C GLY A 135 -6.19 -2.87 15.28
N THR A 136 -5.19 -2.74 16.18
CA THR A 136 -4.75 -1.43 16.69
C THR A 136 -3.24 -1.22 16.65
N GLN A 137 -2.46 -2.22 16.18
CA GLN A 137 -1.02 -2.11 16.15
C GLN A 137 -0.51 -1.79 14.74
N TYR A 138 0.34 -0.79 14.67
CA TYR A 138 0.89 -0.25 13.43
C TYR A 138 2.33 0.23 13.60
N VAL A 139 3.01 0.33 12.48
CA VAL A 139 4.32 0.98 12.36
C VAL A 139 4.35 1.81 11.09
N ALA A 140 4.87 3.04 11.19
CA ALA A 140 5.21 3.89 10.07
C ALA A 140 6.72 4.14 10.06
N VAL A 141 7.36 4.00 8.91
CA VAL A 141 8.79 4.25 8.73
C VAL A 141 9.01 5.27 7.62
N LYS A 142 9.90 6.24 7.89
CA LYS A 142 10.32 7.23 6.90
C LYS A 142 11.39 6.61 6.01
N LEU A 143 11.17 6.66 4.71
CA LEU A 143 12.10 6.12 3.74
C LEU A 143 13.13 7.18 3.33
N THR A 144 14.38 6.76 3.16
CA THR A 144 15.44 7.64 2.64
C THR A 144 15.52 7.52 1.12
N SER A 145 16.13 8.51 0.47
CA SER A 145 16.32 8.54 -0.99
C SER A 145 17.19 7.41 -1.55
N THR A 146 17.84 6.63 -0.68
CA THR A 146 18.69 5.49 -1.08
C THR A 146 18.02 4.15 -0.83
N MET A 147 16.85 4.13 -0.21
CA MET A 147 16.10 2.91 0.06
C MET A 147 15.32 2.46 -1.17
N ALA A 148 15.32 1.15 -1.41
CA ALA A 148 14.40 0.47 -2.31
C ALA A 148 13.97 -0.84 -1.67
N PHE A 149 12.68 -1.15 -1.75
CA PHE A 149 12.14 -2.41 -1.27
C PHE A 149 10.87 -2.78 -2.03
N ALA A 150 10.45 -4.02 -1.89
CA ALA A 150 9.18 -4.49 -2.42
C ALA A 150 8.28 -4.92 -1.27
N GLN A 151 7.00 -4.63 -1.39
CA GLN A 151 5.98 -5.07 -0.46
C GLN A 151 5.02 -6.01 -1.20
N PRO A 152 5.20 -7.34 -1.11
CA PRO A 152 4.21 -8.31 -1.55
C PRO A 152 3.09 -8.45 -0.50
N ASN A 153 2.21 -9.44 -0.63
CA ASN A 153 1.16 -9.69 0.37
C ASN A 153 1.77 -10.24 1.69
N MET A 154 2.54 -9.42 2.39
CA MET A 154 3.17 -9.73 3.67
C MET A 154 3.75 -8.45 4.29
N SER A 155 3.94 -8.44 5.62
CA SER A 155 4.72 -7.39 6.29
C SER A 155 6.19 -7.46 5.86
N VAL A 156 6.81 -6.30 5.65
CA VAL A 156 8.21 -6.17 5.23
C VAL A 156 9.03 -5.24 6.13
N ILE A 157 8.42 -4.56 7.08
CA ILE A 157 9.14 -3.78 8.08
C ILE A 157 9.81 -4.77 9.04
N GLY A 158 11.14 -4.84 8.99
CA GLY A 158 11.93 -5.69 9.89
C GLY A 158 12.23 -5.02 11.22
N LEU A 159 13.50 -5.08 11.63
CA LEU A 159 13.96 -4.51 12.89
C LEU A 159 13.90 -2.98 12.87
N ILE A 160 13.19 -2.42 13.83
CA ILE A 160 13.07 -0.98 14.06
C ILE A 160 13.48 -0.62 15.47
N ASP A 161 14.00 0.60 15.61
CA ASP A 161 14.31 1.25 16.88
C ASP A 161 13.17 2.22 17.22
N LEU A 162 12.44 1.94 18.30
CA LEU A 162 11.29 2.77 18.72
C LEU A 162 11.73 4.08 19.40
N ASP A 163 13.01 4.26 19.68
CA ASP A 163 13.58 5.51 20.16
C ASP A 163 13.93 6.48 19.00
N ASP A 164 13.95 6.00 17.74
CA ASP A 164 14.13 6.83 16.53
C ASP A 164 12.82 7.54 16.15
N THR A 165 12.40 8.48 16.95
CA THR A 165 11.14 9.23 16.76
C THR A 165 11.15 10.19 15.56
N GLU A 166 12.26 10.36 14.88
CA GLU A 166 12.36 11.13 13.63
C GLU A 166 11.90 10.31 12.43
N ASN A 167 12.21 9.02 12.42
CA ASN A 167 12.02 8.14 11.27
C ASN A 167 11.01 7.01 11.53
N VAL A 168 10.59 6.82 12.78
CA VAL A 168 9.67 5.75 13.18
C VAL A 168 8.52 6.33 14.02
N MET A 169 7.29 5.95 13.65
CA MET A 169 6.10 6.15 14.48
C MET A 169 5.43 4.79 14.67
N ALA A 170 5.07 4.43 15.89
CA ALA A 170 4.48 3.14 16.18
C ALA A 170 3.43 3.24 17.28
N SER A 171 2.51 2.26 17.31
CA SER A 171 1.52 2.16 18.39
C SER A 171 2.20 1.94 19.74
N ALA A 172 1.64 2.57 20.78
CA ALA A 172 2.23 2.58 22.11
C ALA A 172 2.35 1.18 22.77
N ASN A 173 1.50 0.23 22.34
CA ASN A 173 1.45 -1.11 22.91
C ASN A 173 2.10 -2.18 22.02
N LEU A 174 2.84 -1.78 21.00
CA LEU A 174 3.38 -2.67 19.97
C LEU A 174 4.12 -3.88 20.56
N ILE A 175 5.10 -3.64 21.43
CA ILE A 175 5.86 -4.70 22.10
C ILE A 175 4.95 -5.54 23.03
N ALA A 176 4.10 -4.86 23.82
CA ALA A 176 3.27 -5.54 24.79
C ALA A 176 2.25 -6.51 24.17
N VAL A 177 1.66 -6.13 23.04
CA VAL A 177 0.73 -6.99 22.28
C VAL A 177 1.46 -8.19 21.69
N ALA A 178 2.62 -7.99 21.07
CA ALA A 178 3.45 -9.09 20.55
C ALA A 178 3.90 -10.05 21.67
N GLU A 179 4.22 -9.53 22.85
CA GLU A 179 4.55 -10.37 24.01
C GLU A 179 3.36 -11.19 24.51
N GLN A 180 2.19 -10.55 24.60
CA GLN A 180 0.97 -11.23 25.02
C GLN A 180 0.59 -12.35 24.05
N ALA A 181 0.84 -12.17 22.75
CA ALA A 181 0.67 -13.19 21.72
C ALA A 181 1.78 -14.24 21.71
N GLY A 182 2.88 -13.99 22.43
CA GLY A 182 4.05 -14.88 22.44
C GLY A 182 4.90 -14.85 21.17
N SER A 183 4.76 -13.80 20.36
CA SER A 183 5.38 -13.67 19.03
C SER A 183 6.49 -12.60 18.98
N TYR A 184 6.77 -11.92 20.08
CA TYR A 184 7.74 -10.82 20.10
C TYR A 184 9.16 -11.29 19.68
N VAL A 185 9.73 -10.59 18.74
CA VAL A 185 11.12 -10.68 18.28
C VAL A 185 11.76 -9.31 18.35
N GLY A 186 12.82 -9.16 19.15
CA GLY A 186 13.51 -7.88 19.35
C GLY A 186 14.35 -7.85 20.62
N ASP A 187 14.80 -6.65 21.00
CA ASP A 187 15.55 -6.42 22.25
C ASP A 187 14.84 -5.31 23.04
N LYS A 188 14.28 -5.69 24.21
CA LYS A 188 13.56 -4.74 25.08
C LYS A 188 14.46 -3.71 25.74
N GLU A 189 15.71 -4.07 26.03
CA GLU A 189 16.65 -3.14 26.66
C GLU A 189 17.06 -2.06 25.65
N ALA A 190 17.10 -2.42 24.36
CA ALA A 190 17.35 -1.50 23.26
C ALA A 190 16.08 -0.89 22.67
N ASN A 191 14.90 -1.16 23.22
CA ASN A 191 13.60 -0.71 22.73
C ASN A 191 13.37 -0.98 21.22
N THR A 192 13.74 -2.18 20.75
CA THR A 192 13.63 -2.58 19.34
C THR A 192 12.65 -3.71 19.15
N ILE A 193 12.05 -3.78 17.97
CA ILE A 193 11.18 -4.89 17.53
C ILE A 193 11.41 -5.17 16.05
N ASP A 194 11.50 -6.44 15.67
CA ASP A 194 11.30 -6.86 14.29
C ASP A 194 9.79 -7.02 14.06
N TYR A 195 9.22 -6.06 13.33
CA TYR A 195 7.77 -6.00 13.16
C TYR A 195 7.24 -7.17 12.34
N ALA A 196 7.83 -7.45 11.18
CA ALA A 196 7.40 -8.56 10.34
C ALA A 196 7.54 -9.92 11.05
N ALA A 197 8.66 -10.14 11.75
CA ALA A 197 8.86 -11.38 12.49
C ALA A 197 7.89 -11.54 13.68
N SER A 198 7.46 -10.42 14.27
CA SER A 198 6.55 -10.41 15.42
C SER A 198 5.08 -10.49 15.03
N TYR A 199 4.69 -9.87 13.90
CA TYR A 199 3.29 -9.64 13.55
C TYR A 199 2.77 -10.43 12.36
N ASN A 200 3.60 -10.81 11.39
CA ASN A 200 3.14 -11.40 10.15
C ASN A 200 2.51 -12.79 10.33
N ALA A 201 1.45 -13.07 9.57
CA ALA A 201 0.81 -14.39 9.51
C ALA A 201 1.71 -15.44 8.85
N ASP A 202 2.42 -15.06 7.79
CA ASP A 202 3.29 -15.94 7.03
C ASP A 202 4.75 -15.66 7.38
N GLN A 203 5.49 -16.73 7.70
CA GLN A 203 6.91 -16.66 8.03
C GLN A 203 7.81 -17.03 6.84
N GLY A 204 7.20 -17.25 5.66
CA GLY A 204 7.91 -17.57 4.41
C GLY A 204 8.06 -16.39 3.48
N VAL A 205 9.16 -16.35 2.73
CA VAL A 205 9.35 -15.35 1.66
C VAL A 205 8.64 -15.83 0.40
N GLY A 206 7.60 -15.09 -0.01
CA GLY A 206 6.83 -15.40 -1.21
C GLY A 206 7.63 -15.22 -2.50
N SER A 207 7.22 -15.92 -3.57
CA SER A 207 7.91 -15.85 -4.87
C SER A 207 8.00 -14.44 -5.46
N ARG A 208 7.03 -13.56 -5.19
CA ARG A 208 7.07 -12.16 -5.63
C ARG A 208 8.19 -11.38 -4.95
N MET A 209 8.41 -11.59 -3.65
CA MET A 209 9.55 -10.99 -2.94
C MET A 209 10.88 -11.49 -3.53
N VAL A 210 11.01 -12.79 -3.77
CA VAL A 210 12.21 -13.38 -4.39
C VAL A 210 12.48 -12.77 -5.76
N ASN A 211 11.45 -12.63 -6.59
CA ASN A 211 11.58 -12.01 -7.93
C ASN A 211 11.97 -10.53 -7.84
N ALA A 212 11.40 -9.80 -6.88
CA ALA A 212 11.74 -8.40 -6.62
C ALA A 212 13.21 -8.24 -6.21
N LEU A 213 13.67 -9.03 -5.23
CA LEU A 213 15.05 -9.00 -4.76
C LEU A 213 16.04 -9.35 -5.87
N LYS A 214 15.70 -10.32 -6.73
CA LYS A 214 16.52 -10.66 -7.91
C LYS A 214 16.63 -9.48 -8.87
N TYR A 215 15.54 -8.79 -9.13
CA TYR A 215 15.55 -7.63 -10.01
C TYR A 215 16.40 -6.48 -9.42
N PHE A 216 16.22 -6.17 -8.17
CA PHE A 216 17.00 -5.13 -7.50
C PHE A 216 18.50 -5.46 -7.49
N ASN A 217 18.87 -6.71 -7.21
CA ASN A 217 20.27 -7.13 -7.22
C ASN A 217 20.87 -7.17 -8.63
N ALA A 218 20.10 -7.55 -9.63
CA ALA A 218 20.55 -7.49 -11.03
C ALA A 218 20.85 -6.04 -11.44
N ALA A 219 20.03 -5.06 -10.98
CA ALA A 219 20.29 -3.65 -11.18
C ALA A 219 21.59 -3.17 -10.51
N THR A 220 22.01 -3.83 -9.41
CA THR A 220 23.27 -3.52 -8.71
C THR A 220 24.48 -4.28 -9.24
N ALA A 221 24.31 -5.12 -10.26
CA ALA A 221 25.36 -5.95 -10.88
C ALA A 221 26.16 -6.82 -9.89
N LYS A 222 25.52 -7.26 -8.80
CA LYS A 222 26.13 -8.13 -7.78
C LYS A 222 25.73 -9.58 -7.99
N GLU A 223 26.51 -10.48 -7.40
CA GLU A 223 26.21 -11.91 -7.40
C GLU A 223 24.79 -12.17 -6.88
N GLU A 224 24.06 -13.10 -7.53
CA GLU A 224 22.73 -13.51 -7.06
C GLU A 224 22.84 -14.01 -5.62
N PRO A 225 22.14 -13.39 -4.65
CA PRO A 225 22.11 -13.94 -3.30
C PRO A 225 21.35 -15.29 -3.30
N ASP A 226 21.70 -16.16 -2.39
CA ASP A 226 20.93 -17.39 -2.15
C ASP A 226 19.63 -17.02 -1.43
N TYR A 227 18.54 -16.91 -2.19
CA TYR A 227 17.23 -16.54 -1.65
C TYR A 227 16.51 -17.70 -0.96
N ALA A 228 17.07 -18.91 -0.98
CA ALA A 228 16.47 -20.06 -0.32
C ALA A 228 16.44 -19.93 1.22
N ASP A 229 17.38 -19.14 1.76
CA ASP A 229 17.52 -18.92 3.20
C ASP A 229 16.85 -17.61 3.69
N PHE A 230 16.20 -16.84 2.81
CA PHE A 230 15.48 -15.65 3.21
C PHE A 230 14.25 -16.04 4.03
N THR A 231 14.26 -15.67 5.29
CA THR A 231 13.09 -15.65 6.16
C THR A 231 12.59 -14.21 6.30
N ILE A 232 11.36 -14.02 6.75
CA ILE A 232 10.82 -12.67 6.99
C ILE A 232 11.70 -11.88 7.96
N SER A 233 12.21 -12.53 8.98
CA SER A 233 13.10 -11.95 9.97
C SER A 233 14.50 -11.65 9.45
N ASN A 234 14.87 -12.11 8.24
CA ASN A 234 16.20 -11.90 7.66
C ASN A 234 17.32 -12.01 8.68
N VAL A 235 17.43 -13.15 9.35
CA VAL A 235 18.54 -13.42 10.27
C VAL A 235 19.80 -13.61 9.43
N ALA A 236 20.73 -12.65 9.55
CA ALA A 236 22.04 -12.75 8.90
C ALA A 236 22.85 -13.93 9.46
N ALA A 237 23.88 -14.35 8.73
CA ALA A 237 24.74 -15.49 9.12
C ALA A 237 25.42 -15.32 10.49
N ASP A 238 25.58 -14.08 10.97
CA ASP A 238 26.11 -13.75 12.30
C ASP A 238 25.04 -13.75 13.40
N GLY A 239 23.77 -14.04 13.05
CA GLY A 239 22.64 -14.04 13.96
C GLY A 239 21.99 -12.66 14.17
N SER A 240 22.47 -11.63 13.47
CA SER A 240 21.82 -10.31 13.51
C SER A 240 20.51 -10.31 12.72
N ILE A 241 19.51 -9.60 13.21
CA ILE A 241 18.25 -9.37 12.50
C ILE A 241 18.44 -8.15 11.60
N VAL A 242 18.15 -8.31 10.32
CA VAL A 242 18.33 -7.24 9.32
C VAL A 242 16.98 -6.89 8.74
N PRO A 243 16.59 -5.60 8.74
CA PRO A 243 15.34 -5.15 8.12
C PRO A 243 15.30 -5.52 6.63
N MET A 244 14.23 -6.14 6.16
CA MET A 244 14.12 -6.56 4.76
C MET A 244 14.24 -5.41 3.78
N TYR A 245 13.66 -4.27 4.11
CA TYR A 245 13.64 -3.09 3.24
C TYR A 245 14.99 -2.34 3.16
N THR A 246 15.90 -2.52 4.11
CA THR A 246 17.20 -1.80 4.14
C THR A 246 18.32 -2.54 3.43
N ASN A 247 18.08 -3.77 2.97
CA ASN A 247 19.09 -4.61 2.32
C ASN A 247 19.28 -4.32 0.83
N ILE A 248 18.44 -3.47 0.24
CA ILE A 248 18.47 -3.19 -1.18
C ILE A 248 19.13 -1.83 -1.40
N THR A 249 20.36 -1.86 -1.89
CA THR A 249 21.08 -0.66 -2.33
C THR A 249 21.17 -0.68 -3.85
N LEU A 250 20.57 0.32 -4.50
CA LEU A 250 20.66 0.49 -5.94
C LEU A 250 22.01 1.08 -6.32
N ASP A 251 22.55 0.68 -7.46
CA ASP A 251 23.81 1.23 -8.01
C ASP A 251 23.63 2.57 -8.73
N HIS A 252 22.38 2.92 -9.03
CA HIS A 252 22.00 4.20 -9.61
C HIS A 252 20.57 4.59 -9.18
N ALA A 253 20.22 5.85 -9.36
CA ALA A 253 18.85 6.31 -9.17
C ALA A 253 17.94 5.71 -10.25
N TRP A 254 16.86 5.05 -9.83
CA TRP A 254 15.91 4.46 -10.77
C TRP A 254 15.13 5.52 -11.53
N SER A 255 15.01 5.29 -12.83
CA SER A 255 14.10 6.01 -13.69
C SER A 255 12.71 5.34 -13.68
N VAL A 256 11.71 6.04 -14.23
CA VAL A 256 10.38 5.44 -14.48
C VAL A 256 10.50 4.17 -15.33
N ALA A 257 11.43 4.13 -16.30
CA ALA A 257 11.64 2.96 -17.13
C ALA A 257 12.14 1.75 -16.32
N ASP A 258 12.95 1.96 -15.29
CA ASP A 258 13.40 0.88 -14.39
C ASP A 258 12.22 0.34 -13.58
N VAL A 259 11.36 1.22 -13.06
CA VAL A 259 10.15 0.81 -12.31
C VAL A 259 9.14 0.09 -13.21
N VAL A 260 8.91 0.59 -14.42
CA VAL A 260 8.08 -0.10 -15.42
C VAL A 260 8.67 -1.47 -15.76
N GLY A 261 10.00 -1.54 -15.94
CA GLY A 261 10.71 -2.81 -16.15
C GLY A 261 10.51 -3.81 -15.02
N TYR A 262 10.46 -3.35 -13.78
CA TYR A 262 10.15 -4.18 -12.62
C TYR A 262 8.75 -4.80 -12.71
N TYR A 263 7.73 -4.00 -13.04
CA TYR A 263 6.36 -4.51 -13.20
C TYR A 263 6.17 -5.42 -14.40
N HIS A 264 7.03 -5.33 -15.42
CA HIS A 264 7.01 -6.22 -16.58
C HIS A 264 7.61 -7.60 -16.32
N ILE A 265 8.12 -7.87 -15.11
CA ILE A 265 8.67 -9.17 -14.77
C ILE A 265 7.53 -10.16 -14.49
N ALA A 266 7.59 -11.33 -15.11
CA ALA A 266 6.67 -12.41 -14.80
C ALA A 266 6.72 -12.78 -13.32
N GLY A 267 5.56 -12.75 -12.66
CA GLY A 267 5.41 -13.03 -11.24
C GLY A 267 5.47 -11.78 -10.34
N ILE A 268 5.69 -10.59 -10.92
CA ILE A 268 5.40 -9.30 -10.29
C ILE A 268 4.07 -8.78 -10.85
N GLY A 269 4.01 -8.40 -12.13
CA GLY A 269 2.74 -8.17 -12.82
C GLY A 269 1.98 -9.47 -13.07
N SER A 270 0.69 -9.43 -13.04
CA SER A 270 -0.17 -10.61 -13.27
C SER A 270 -1.52 -10.23 -13.87
N THR A 271 -2.18 -11.19 -14.48
CA THR A 271 -3.55 -11.07 -15.01
C THR A 271 -4.62 -10.83 -13.92
N ARG A 272 -4.22 -10.80 -12.65
CA ARG A 272 -5.10 -10.49 -11.51
C ARG A 272 -5.02 -9.03 -11.08
N ASN A 273 -4.09 -8.26 -11.63
CA ASN A 273 -4.07 -6.82 -11.39
C ASN A 273 -5.29 -6.18 -12.06
N LEU A 274 -5.98 -5.31 -11.36
CA LEU A 274 -7.05 -4.48 -11.92
C LEU A 274 -6.44 -3.23 -12.54
N GLU A 275 -5.49 -2.64 -11.84
CA GLU A 275 -4.65 -1.55 -12.29
C GLU A 275 -3.26 -1.65 -11.61
N THR A 276 -2.32 -0.89 -12.10
CA THR A 276 -1.01 -0.69 -11.48
C THR A 276 -0.62 0.76 -11.67
N HIS A 277 -0.26 1.42 -10.58
CA HIS A 277 0.14 2.82 -10.62
C HIS A 277 1.56 3.04 -10.09
N ILE A 278 2.23 4.05 -10.63
CA ILE A 278 3.54 4.52 -10.18
C ILE A 278 3.43 6.02 -9.94
N PHE A 279 3.67 6.45 -8.72
CA PHE A 279 3.81 7.87 -8.41
C PHE A 279 5.26 8.31 -8.62
N GLN A 280 5.50 9.07 -9.66
CA GLN A 280 6.74 9.84 -9.83
C GLN A 280 6.55 11.17 -9.11
N VAL A 281 6.79 11.17 -7.81
CA VAL A 281 6.57 12.34 -6.96
C VAL A 281 7.52 13.48 -7.37
N ALA A 282 6.99 14.68 -7.41
CA ALA A 282 7.73 15.89 -7.73
C ALA A 282 8.92 16.10 -6.78
N LYS A 283 9.91 16.84 -7.24
CA LYS A 283 10.97 17.36 -6.39
C LYS A 283 10.46 18.54 -5.57
N GLU A 284 11.16 18.84 -4.50
CA GLU A 284 10.87 19.97 -3.63
C GLU A 284 10.52 21.24 -4.41
N ASP A 285 9.47 21.90 -3.97
CA ASP A 285 8.88 23.11 -4.56
C ASP A 285 8.32 22.99 -6.00
N SER A 286 8.07 21.78 -6.48
CA SER A 286 7.56 21.51 -7.84
C SER A 286 6.38 20.53 -7.86
N ILE A 287 5.42 20.67 -6.96
CA ILE A 287 4.29 19.73 -6.80
C ILE A 287 3.50 19.47 -8.10
N THR A 288 3.51 20.42 -9.04
CA THR A 288 2.86 20.26 -10.36
C THR A 288 3.59 19.28 -11.28
N ASP A 289 4.82 18.89 -10.93
CA ASP A 289 5.63 17.98 -11.72
C ASP A 289 5.41 16.50 -11.32
N THR A 290 4.56 16.23 -10.32
CA THR A 290 4.13 14.87 -9.99
C THR A 290 3.41 14.24 -11.18
N VAL A 291 3.81 13.03 -11.53
CA VAL A 291 3.21 12.23 -12.61
C VAL A 291 2.73 10.90 -12.05
N GLU A 292 1.50 10.58 -12.33
CA GLU A 292 0.89 9.28 -12.05
C GLU A 292 0.93 8.45 -13.34
N TRP A 293 1.70 7.36 -13.34
CA TRP A 293 1.78 6.42 -14.44
C TRP A 293 0.86 5.26 -14.15
N VAL A 294 -0.13 5.04 -15.00
CA VAL A 294 -1.19 4.04 -14.76
C VAL A 294 -1.22 3.03 -15.89
N ALA A 295 -1.19 1.76 -15.52
CA ALA A 295 -1.43 0.65 -16.42
C ALA A 295 -2.71 -0.08 -15.96
N MET A 296 -3.63 -0.30 -16.88
CA MET A 296 -4.85 -1.06 -16.62
C MET A 296 -4.61 -2.54 -16.92
N ASP A 297 -5.18 -3.44 -16.10
CA ASP A 297 -5.08 -4.89 -16.22
C ASP A 297 -3.63 -5.40 -15.93
N ASP A 298 -3.18 -6.46 -16.58
CA ASP A 298 -1.87 -7.09 -16.36
C ASP A 298 -0.70 -6.13 -16.60
N ALA A 299 -0.08 -5.68 -15.53
CA ALA A 299 1.04 -4.75 -15.59
C ALA A 299 2.23 -5.27 -16.40
N ALA A 300 2.40 -6.60 -16.52
CA ALA A 300 3.47 -7.19 -17.33
C ALA A 300 3.27 -6.98 -18.84
N LEU A 301 2.05 -6.69 -19.28
CA LEU A 301 1.67 -6.57 -20.69
C LEU A 301 1.10 -5.20 -21.04
N SER A 302 0.77 -4.38 -20.06
CA SER A 302 0.07 -3.11 -20.24
C SER A 302 1.02 -1.93 -20.39
N VAL A 303 0.53 -0.89 -21.05
CA VAL A 303 1.27 0.37 -21.21
C VAL A 303 0.94 1.30 -20.05
N PHE A 304 1.98 1.83 -19.41
CA PHE A 304 1.83 2.86 -18.38
C PHE A 304 1.58 4.21 -19.05
N VAL A 305 0.42 4.79 -18.79
CA VAL A 305 -0.02 6.09 -19.33
C VAL A 305 0.21 7.17 -18.28
N PRO A 306 0.86 8.30 -18.62
CA PRO A 306 1.10 9.37 -17.68
C PRO A 306 -0.15 10.24 -17.49
N TYR A 307 -0.46 10.52 -16.22
CA TYR A 307 -1.44 11.52 -15.80
C TYR A 307 -0.75 12.57 -14.92
N TYR A 308 -1.20 13.79 -15.03
CA TYR A 308 -0.69 14.93 -14.24
C TYR A 308 -1.79 15.36 -13.26
N PRO A 309 -1.75 14.96 -12.00
CA PRO A 309 -2.86 15.13 -11.06
C PRO A 309 -3.30 16.58 -10.90
N MET A 310 -2.37 17.53 -11.02
CA MET A 310 -2.68 18.96 -10.92
C MET A 310 -3.27 19.57 -12.21
N LEU A 311 -3.20 18.87 -13.34
CA LEU A 311 -3.56 19.39 -14.65
C LEU A 311 -4.64 18.54 -15.34
N THR A 312 -4.75 17.27 -15.01
CA THR A 312 -5.71 16.36 -15.63
C THR A 312 -7.12 16.71 -15.18
N THR A 313 -7.98 17.06 -16.12
CA THR A 313 -9.39 17.38 -15.87
C THR A 313 -10.34 16.37 -16.47
N ASP A 314 -9.83 15.46 -17.30
CA ASP A 314 -10.61 14.41 -17.95
C ASP A 314 -9.67 13.28 -18.42
N THR A 315 -10.22 12.12 -18.66
CA THR A 315 -9.49 10.94 -19.13
C THR A 315 -10.06 10.44 -20.44
N TYR A 316 -9.31 9.56 -21.10
CA TYR A 316 -9.80 8.90 -22.31
C TYR A 316 -11.14 8.19 -22.01
N ALA A 317 -12.12 8.41 -22.87
CA ALA A 317 -13.49 7.90 -22.66
C ALA A 317 -13.57 6.37 -22.43
N GLY A 318 -12.58 5.61 -22.93
CA GLY A 318 -12.49 4.18 -22.69
C GLY A 318 -12.08 3.78 -21.26
N TYR A 319 -11.54 4.72 -20.46
CA TYR A 319 -11.21 4.51 -19.06
C TYR A 319 -12.30 5.06 -18.12
N GLN A 320 -13.31 5.74 -18.67
CA GLN A 320 -14.42 6.22 -17.86
C GLN A 320 -15.35 5.06 -17.55
N LEU A 321 -15.77 4.99 -16.30
CA LEU A 321 -16.78 4.01 -15.90
C LEU A 321 -18.04 4.21 -16.72
N SER A 322 -18.42 3.19 -17.46
CA SER A 322 -19.68 3.16 -18.20
C SER A 322 -20.82 3.01 -17.17
N THR A 323 -21.90 3.78 -17.37
CA THR A 323 -23.16 3.50 -16.65
C THR A 323 -23.75 2.15 -17.05
N ALA A 324 -23.16 1.49 -18.04
CA ALA A 324 -23.46 0.14 -18.50
C ALA A 324 -22.45 -0.90 -17.93
N ALA A 325 -21.96 -0.72 -16.70
CA ALA A 325 -21.05 -1.68 -16.06
C ALA A 325 -21.59 -3.12 -16.07
N ALA A 326 -22.91 -3.31 -16.06
CA ALA A 326 -23.53 -4.61 -16.22
C ALA A 326 -23.26 -5.22 -17.61
N ASP A 327 -23.30 -4.42 -18.66
CA ASP A 327 -23.02 -4.89 -20.04
C ASP A 327 -21.54 -5.24 -20.21
N PHE A 328 -20.68 -4.56 -19.46
CA PHE A 328 -19.24 -4.80 -19.44
C PHE A 328 -18.88 -6.14 -18.80
N VAL A 329 -19.47 -6.46 -17.65
CA VAL A 329 -19.24 -7.73 -16.95
C VAL A 329 -19.81 -8.92 -17.75
N GLU A 330 -20.96 -8.76 -18.41
CA GLU A 330 -21.56 -9.80 -19.25
C GLU A 330 -20.78 -10.05 -20.54
N ALA A 331 -20.02 -9.05 -21.01
CA ALA A 331 -19.22 -9.16 -22.23
C ALA A 331 -17.82 -9.77 -22.00
N GLN A 332 -17.41 -9.99 -20.75
CA GLN A 332 -16.13 -10.62 -20.45
C GLN A 332 -16.15 -12.11 -20.80
N PRO A 333 -15.26 -12.60 -21.65
CA PRO A 333 -15.13 -14.03 -21.87
C PRO A 333 -14.64 -14.70 -20.58
N GLU A 334 -15.13 -15.92 -20.31
CA GLU A 334 -14.80 -16.74 -19.12
C GLU A 334 -13.29 -16.91 -18.85
N SER A 335 -12.44 -16.48 -19.75
CA SER A 335 -10.98 -16.55 -19.66
C SER A 335 -10.31 -15.29 -19.12
N GLY A 336 -11.06 -14.29 -18.64
CA GLY A 336 -10.51 -13.11 -18.00
C GLY A 336 -9.69 -12.19 -18.92
N VAL A 337 -9.97 -12.17 -20.22
CA VAL A 337 -9.24 -11.30 -21.15
C VAL A 337 -9.94 -9.95 -21.24
N TYR A 338 -9.52 -9.04 -20.40
CA TYR A 338 -9.90 -7.63 -20.40
C TYR A 338 -9.71 -6.94 -21.77
N TYR A 339 -8.77 -7.44 -22.56
CA TYR A 339 -8.43 -6.94 -23.89
C TYR A 339 -9.52 -7.06 -24.95
N ALA A 340 -10.43 -7.99 -24.81
CA ALA A 340 -11.42 -8.24 -25.86
C ALA A 340 -12.49 -7.14 -25.93
N THR A 341 -12.77 -6.48 -24.81
CA THR A 341 -13.79 -5.43 -24.71
C THR A 341 -13.27 -4.04 -25.05
N THR A 342 -11.99 -3.78 -24.86
CA THR A 342 -11.37 -2.50 -25.24
C THR A 342 -10.94 -2.44 -26.71
N LYS A 343 -10.98 -3.55 -27.43
CA LYS A 343 -10.64 -3.60 -28.87
C LYS A 343 -11.81 -3.40 -29.81
N ASN A 344 -13.01 -3.34 -29.35
CA ASN A 344 -14.21 -3.08 -30.12
C ASN A 344 -14.72 -1.66 -29.85
#